data_03548c4adb8cb95657c59dbbbebbb74b
#
_entry.id   03548c4adb8cb95657c59dbbbebbb74b
#
_cell.length_a   1.000
_cell.length_b   1.000
_cell.length_c   1.000
_cell.angle_alpha   90.00
_cell.angle_beta   90.00
_cell.angle_gamma   90.00
#
_symmetry.space_group_name_H-M   'P 1'
#
loop_
_entity.id
_entity.type
_entity.pdbx_description
1 polymer ?
#
loop_
_entity_poly.entity_id
_entity_poly.type
_entity_poly.pdbx_seq_one_letter_code
_entity_poly.pdbx_strand_id
1 'polypeptide(L)'
;MGVMPNKTIYVKDTDLSLLEQAQEQLGDSVSSMFAEFLRERVAKLTPEEHRIIELINQITTIREALKRQRDLPEFIDSEHAEAQSYAEKALKSFRAGEIRKTKALFWAANAYQERAQRDVKEVKELNDKIAGLLGRNDKHAGQRK
;
A
#
# COMPACT_ATOMS: atom_id res chain seq x y z
N MET A 1 -16.78 -9.22 16.42
CA MET A 1 -16.48 -8.11 15.48
C MET A 1 -15.30 -7.33 16.01
N GLY A 2 -14.26 -7.18 15.20
CA GLY A 2 -13.11 -6.36 15.56
C GLY A 2 -13.48 -4.90 15.66
N VAL A 3 -12.87 -4.19 16.60
CA VAL A 3 -12.99 -2.74 16.70
C VAL A 3 -12.36 -2.12 15.43
N MET A 4 -13.16 -1.41 14.65
CA MET A 4 -12.62 -0.68 13.53
C MET A 4 -11.71 0.45 14.02
N PRO A 5 -10.48 0.58 13.50
CA PRO A 5 -9.67 1.72 13.84
C PRO A 5 -10.35 3.02 13.40
N ASN A 6 -10.35 4.02 14.27
CA ASN A 6 -10.84 5.34 13.90
C ASN A 6 -9.94 5.93 12.82
N LYS A 7 -10.51 6.12 11.64
CA LYS A 7 -9.83 6.81 10.55
C LYS A 7 -10.41 8.20 10.39
N THR A 8 -9.55 9.20 10.39
CA THR A 8 -9.93 10.57 10.13
C THR A 8 -10.00 10.79 8.62
N ILE A 9 -11.16 11.24 8.15
CA ILE A 9 -11.36 11.61 6.75
C ILE A 9 -11.25 13.13 6.65
N TYR A 10 -10.36 13.59 5.77
CA TYR A 10 -10.25 15.01 5.47
C TYR A 10 -11.37 15.44 4.54
N VAL A 11 -12.15 16.42 4.97
CA VAL A 11 -13.23 17.04 4.16
C VAL A 11 -12.84 18.47 3.88
N LYS A 12 -12.89 18.88 2.61
CA LYS A 12 -12.62 20.25 2.21
C LYS A 12 -13.69 21.18 2.80
N ASP A 13 -13.29 22.40 3.17
CA ASP A 13 -14.20 23.40 3.72
C ASP A 13 -15.40 23.67 2.81
N THR A 14 -15.21 23.58 1.49
CA THR A 14 -16.28 23.73 0.50
C THR A 14 -17.34 22.63 0.62
N ASP A 15 -17.01 21.46 1.15
CA ASP A 15 -17.89 20.32 1.25
C ASP A 15 -18.52 20.15 2.64
N LEU A 16 -18.04 20.89 3.65
CA LEU A 16 -18.58 20.84 5.01
C LEU A 16 -20.05 21.25 5.07
N SER A 17 -20.43 22.29 4.36
CA SER A 17 -21.80 22.76 4.31
C SER A 17 -22.74 21.73 3.68
N LEU A 18 -22.24 20.97 2.69
CA LEU A 18 -22.99 19.88 2.06
C LEU A 18 -23.24 18.73 3.03
N LEU A 19 -22.24 18.37 3.85
CA LEU A 19 -22.38 17.35 4.88
C LEU A 19 -23.38 17.76 5.96
N GLU A 20 -23.33 19.01 6.41
CA GLU A 20 -24.28 19.56 7.38
C GLU A 20 -25.72 19.55 6.82
N GLN A 21 -25.91 19.97 5.58
CA GLN A 21 -27.21 19.92 4.91
C GLN A 21 -27.73 18.49 4.78
N ALA A 22 -26.88 17.55 4.43
CA ALA A 22 -27.26 16.15 4.30
C ALA A 22 -27.74 15.59 5.65
N GLN A 23 -27.05 15.92 6.74
CA GLN A 23 -27.42 15.50 8.08
C GLN A 23 -28.77 16.10 8.54
N GLU A 24 -28.98 17.38 8.26
CA GLU A 24 -30.22 18.06 8.60
C GLU A 24 -31.43 17.57 7.78
N GLN A 25 -31.23 17.40 6.46
CA GLN A 25 -32.34 17.09 5.54
C GLN A 25 -32.72 15.62 5.55
N LEU A 26 -31.75 14.73 5.73
CA LEU A 26 -31.97 13.28 5.63
C LEU A 26 -32.17 12.61 6.99
N GLY A 27 -31.84 13.30 8.08
CA GLY A 27 -32.05 12.78 9.43
C GLY A 27 -31.17 11.59 9.80
N ASP A 28 -30.33 11.15 8.90
CA ASP A 28 -29.40 10.02 9.11
C ASP A 28 -28.02 10.52 9.47
N SER A 29 -27.26 9.67 10.18
CA SER A 29 -25.86 9.93 10.43
C SER A 29 -25.07 9.97 9.11
N VAL A 30 -24.27 11.01 8.93
CA VAL A 30 -23.37 11.14 7.77
C VAL A 30 -22.44 9.92 7.65
N SER A 31 -21.98 9.38 8.79
CA SER A 31 -21.15 8.18 8.81
C SER A 31 -21.87 6.95 8.23
N SER A 32 -23.16 6.79 8.55
CA SER A 32 -23.96 5.68 8.02
C SER A 32 -24.18 5.80 6.52
N MET A 33 -24.48 7.01 6.04
CA MET A 33 -24.65 7.28 4.61
C MET A 33 -23.35 7.05 3.84
N PHE A 34 -22.22 7.46 4.41
CA PHE A 34 -20.92 7.28 3.81
C PHE A 34 -20.53 5.78 3.74
N ALA A 35 -20.80 5.03 4.80
CA ALA A 35 -20.57 3.60 4.82
C ALA A 35 -21.43 2.87 3.78
N GLU A 36 -22.68 3.25 3.63
CA GLU A 36 -23.60 2.70 2.62
C GLU A 36 -23.11 3.02 1.20
N PHE A 37 -22.70 4.27 0.96
CA PHE A 37 -22.12 4.68 -0.31
C PHE A 37 -20.88 3.85 -0.66
N LEU A 38 -19.99 3.64 0.29
CA LEU A 38 -18.78 2.82 0.08
C LEU A 38 -19.14 1.36 -0.23
N ARG A 39 -20.10 0.78 0.45
CA ARG A 39 -20.56 -0.59 0.18
C ARG A 39 -21.11 -0.73 -1.24
N GLU A 40 -21.94 0.21 -1.68
CA GLU A 40 -22.46 0.23 -3.04
C GLU A 40 -21.35 0.37 -4.08
N ARG A 41 -20.38 1.24 -3.81
CA ARG A 41 -19.24 1.48 -4.71
C ARG A 41 -18.36 0.23 -4.83
N VAL A 42 -18.08 -0.43 -3.72
CA VAL A 42 -17.30 -1.68 -3.71
C VAL A 42 -18.04 -2.79 -4.46
N ALA A 43 -19.34 -2.91 -4.26
CA ALA A 43 -20.16 -3.91 -4.97
C ALA A 43 -20.18 -3.71 -6.50
N LYS A 44 -19.91 -2.50 -6.97
CA LYS A 44 -19.85 -2.17 -8.41
C LYS A 44 -18.47 -2.35 -9.03
N LEU A 45 -17.44 -2.71 -8.25
CA LEU A 45 -16.10 -2.92 -8.78
C LEU A 45 -16.06 -4.14 -9.70
N THR A 46 -15.46 -3.97 -10.89
CA THR A 46 -15.19 -5.09 -11.77
C THR A 46 -14.04 -5.94 -11.22
N PRO A 47 -13.92 -7.23 -11.63
CA PRO A 47 -12.78 -8.05 -11.20
C PRO A 47 -11.42 -7.44 -11.54
N GLU A 48 -11.30 -6.77 -12.67
CA GLU A 48 -10.07 -6.12 -13.11
C GLU A 48 -9.74 -4.92 -12.23
N GLU A 49 -10.70 -4.06 -11.93
CA GLU A 49 -10.53 -2.93 -11.02
C GLU A 49 -10.14 -3.39 -9.62
N HIS A 50 -10.78 -4.45 -9.15
CA HIS A 50 -10.48 -5.04 -7.85
C HIS A 50 -9.03 -5.53 -7.77
N ARG A 51 -8.52 -6.19 -8.81
CA ARG A 51 -7.13 -6.64 -8.88
C ARG A 51 -6.14 -5.49 -8.79
N ILE A 52 -6.42 -4.38 -9.47
CA ILE A 52 -5.55 -3.21 -9.45
C ILE A 52 -5.53 -2.60 -8.04
N ILE A 53 -6.69 -2.45 -7.43
CA ILE A 53 -6.81 -1.92 -6.05
C ILE A 53 -6.11 -2.84 -5.06
N GLU A 54 -6.27 -4.14 -5.20
CA GLU A 54 -5.59 -5.13 -4.35
C GLU A 54 -4.07 -5.01 -4.46
N LEU A 55 -3.55 -4.84 -5.67
CA LEU A 55 -2.11 -4.63 -5.87
C LEU A 55 -1.63 -3.34 -5.19
N ILE A 56 -2.36 -2.24 -5.32
CA ILE A 56 -2.04 -0.98 -4.64
C ILE A 56 -1.98 -1.18 -3.12
N ASN A 57 -2.97 -1.87 -2.56
CA ASN A 57 -3.04 -2.14 -1.13
C ASN A 57 -1.89 -3.03 -0.65
N GLN A 58 -1.52 -4.04 -1.41
CA GLN A 58 -0.38 -4.90 -1.12
C GLN A 58 0.93 -4.11 -1.09
N ILE A 59 1.16 -3.27 -2.10
CA ILE A 59 2.37 -2.44 -2.17
C ILE A 59 2.41 -1.46 -1.01
N THR A 60 1.30 -0.81 -0.70
CA THR A 60 1.20 0.14 0.42
C THR A 60 1.53 -0.54 1.75
N THR A 61 0.96 -1.71 1.99
CA THR A 61 1.20 -2.49 3.20
C THR A 61 2.68 -2.89 3.34
N ILE A 62 3.29 -3.33 2.24
CA ILE A 62 4.71 -3.70 2.21
C ILE A 62 5.58 -2.48 2.51
N ARG A 63 5.29 -1.33 1.89
CA ARG A 63 6.05 -0.11 2.13
C ARG A 63 5.98 0.35 3.58
N GLU A 64 4.81 0.27 4.20
CA GLU A 64 4.65 0.61 5.61
C GLU A 64 5.45 -0.33 6.52
N ALA A 65 5.43 -1.62 6.23
CA ALA A 65 6.21 -2.60 6.97
C ALA A 65 7.72 -2.37 6.82
N LEU A 66 8.19 -2.04 5.62
CA LEU A 66 9.60 -1.80 5.34
C LEU A 66 10.13 -0.50 5.96
N LYS A 67 9.30 0.50 6.15
CA LYS A 67 9.68 1.74 6.84
C LYS A 67 10.14 1.51 8.28
N ARG A 68 9.70 0.44 8.89
CA ARG A 68 10.08 0.04 10.26
C ARG A 68 11.41 -0.68 10.32
N GLN A 69 11.97 -1.10 9.17
CA GLN A 69 13.23 -1.82 9.08
C GLN A 69 14.34 -0.85 8.70
N ARG A 70 15.29 -0.67 9.61
CA ARG A 70 16.39 0.30 9.44
C ARG A 70 17.53 -0.21 8.57
N ASP A 71 17.59 -1.52 8.34
CA ASP A 71 18.72 -2.19 7.68
C ASP A 71 18.54 -2.37 6.18
N LEU A 72 17.49 -1.78 5.60
CA LEU A 72 17.20 -1.88 4.18
C LEU A 72 17.66 -0.63 3.44
N PRO A 73 18.33 -0.78 2.28
CA PRO A 73 18.72 0.35 1.43
C PRO A 73 17.51 1.13 0.91
N GLU A 74 17.69 2.43 0.72
CA GLU A 74 16.66 3.33 0.21
C GLU A 74 16.13 2.94 -1.18
N PHE A 75 16.98 2.34 -2.02
CA PHE A 75 16.56 1.96 -3.37
C PHE A 75 15.41 0.95 -3.38
N ILE A 76 15.27 0.14 -2.33
CA ILE A 76 14.16 -0.81 -2.19
C ILE A 76 12.84 -0.07 -2.04
N ASP A 77 12.79 0.98 -1.21
CA ASP A 77 11.59 1.80 -1.12
C ASP A 77 11.29 2.52 -2.43
N SER A 78 12.33 2.98 -3.13
CA SER A 78 12.18 3.61 -4.44
C SER A 78 11.57 2.65 -5.46
N GLU A 79 11.97 1.38 -5.47
CA GLU A 79 11.37 0.35 -6.33
C GLU A 79 9.89 0.13 -6.01
N HIS A 80 9.55 0.02 -4.72
CA HIS A 80 8.15 -0.10 -4.30
C HIS A 80 7.35 1.17 -4.62
N ALA A 81 7.96 2.35 -4.50
CA ALA A 81 7.33 3.62 -4.87
C ALA A 81 7.00 3.67 -6.37
N GLU A 82 7.90 3.18 -7.22
CA GLU A 82 7.66 3.06 -8.66
C GLU A 82 6.52 2.08 -8.94
N ALA A 83 6.52 0.92 -8.28
CA ALA A 83 5.45 -0.05 -8.42
C ALA A 83 4.10 0.56 -8.04
N GLN A 84 4.04 1.28 -6.94
CA GLN A 84 2.83 1.95 -6.47
C GLN A 84 2.35 3.01 -7.48
N SER A 85 3.27 3.82 -7.99
CA SER A 85 2.96 4.84 -9.00
C SER A 85 2.35 4.23 -10.26
N TYR A 86 2.93 3.16 -10.76
CA TYR A 86 2.39 2.45 -11.93
C TYR A 86 1.02 1.82 -11.66
N ALA A 87 0.82 1.24 -10.49
CA ALA A 87 -0.46 0.67 -10.11
C ALA A 87 -1.56 1.73 -10.01
N GLU A 88 -1.27 2.88 -9.42
CA GLU A 88 -2.20 4.01 -9.34
C GLU A 88 -2.55 4.56 -10.72
N LYS A 89 -1.56 4.68 -11.59
CA LYS A 89 -1.77 5.09 -12.99
C LYS A 89 -2.60 4.06 -13.75
N ALA A 90 -2.39 2.77 -13.49
CA ALA A 90 -3.19 1.69 -14.08
C ALA A 90 -4.66 1.82 -13.69
N LEU A 91 -4.94 2.09 -12.41
CA LEU A 91 -6.31 2.30 -11.94
C LEU A 91 -6.98 3.48 -12.64
N LYS A 92 -6.27 4.60 -12.74
CA LYS A 92 -6.76 5.80 -13.42
C LYS A 92 -7.03 5.53 -14.89
N SER A 93 -6.12 4.83 -15.59
CA SER A 93 -6.31 4.47 -17.00
C SER A 93 -7.47 3.51 -17.21
N PHE A 94 -7.64 2.56 -16.31
CA PHE A 94 -8.78 1.63 -16.34
C PHE A 94 -10.11 2.38 -16.24
N ARG A 95 -10.21 3.30 -15.30
CA ARG A 95 -11.42 4.13 -15.11
C ARG A 95 -11.69 5.05 -16.29
N ALA A 96 -10.66 5.43 -17.03
CA ALA A 96 -10.77 6.22 -18.26
C ALA A 96 -11.08 5.36 -19.50
N GLY A 97 -11.16 4.03 -19.38
CA GLY A 97 -11.44 3.12 -20.49
C GLY A 97 -10.24 2.80 -21.37
N GLU A 98 -9.03 3.17 -20.97
CA GLU A 98 -7.79 2.97 -21.74
C GLU A 98 -7.19 1.60 -21.45
N ILE A 99 -7.78 0.54 -22.01
CA ILE A 99 -7.45 -0.86 -21.65
C ILE A 99 -6.00 -1.24 -21.95
N ARG A 100 -5.48 -0.86 -23.12
CA ARG A 100 -4.08 -1.20 -23.49
C ARG A 100 -3.07 -0.54 -22.55
N LYS A 101 -3.30 0.72 -22.25
CA LYS A 101 -2.47 1.49 -21.32
C LYS A 101 -2.53 0.89 -19.91
N THR A 102 -3.72 0.50 -19.48
CA THR A 102 -3.93 -0.17 -18.18
C THR A 102 -3.12 -1.46 -18.08
N LYS A 103 -3.17 -2.30 -19.10
CA LYS A 103 -2.40 -3.56 -19.13
C LYS A 103 -0.90 -3.32 -19.04
N ALA A 104 -0.38 -2.34 -19.81
CA ALA A 104 1.03 -2.00 -19.78
C ALA A 104 1.47 -1.47 -18.42
N LEU A 105 0.68 -0.59 -17.80
CA LEU A 105 0.97 -0.02 -16.48
C LEU A 105 0.87 -1.07 -15.38
N PHE A 106 -0.12 -1.94 -15.44
CA PHE A 106 -0.27 -3.04 -14.49
C PHE A 106 0.89 -4.03 -14.57
N TRP A 107 1.31 -4.37 -15.79
CA TRP A 107 2.49 -5.20 -16.01
C TRP A 107 3.74 -4.56 -15.41
N ALA A 108 3.94 -3.26 -15.65
CA ALA A 108 5.08 -2.53 -15.10
C ALA A 108 5.06 -2.50 -13.56
N ALA A 109 3.89 -2.28 -12.96
CA ALA A 109 3.71 -2.29 -11.51
C ALA A 109 4.11 -3.65 -10.91
N ASN A 110 3.66 -4.74 -11.51
CA ASN A 110 4.01 -6.09 -11.06
C ASN A 110 5.51 -6.37 -11.21
N ALA A 111 6.12 -5.95 -12.33
CA ALA A 111 7.54 -6.15 -12.57
C ALA A 111 8.41 -5.43 -11.53
N TYR A 112 8.08 -4.18 -11.19
CA TYR A 112 8.78 -3.42 -10.15
C TYR A 112 8.57 -4.03 -8.77
N GLN A 113 7.36 -4.48 -8.47
CA GLN A 113 7.08 -5.12 -7.18
C GLN A 113 7.86 -6.42 -7.01
N GLU A 114 7.89 -7.28 -8.02
CA GLU A 114 8.64 -8.53 -7.98
C GLU A 114 10.14 -8.28 -7.82
N ARG A 115 10.66 -7.29 -8.54
CA ARG A 115 12.06 -6.89 -8.41
C ARG A 115 12.37 -6.40 -6.99
N ALA A 116 11.52 -5.55 -6.44
CA ALA A 116 11.69 -5.04 -5.09
C ALA A 116 11.65 -6.16 -4.04
N GLN A 117 10.75 -7.13 -4.21
CA GLN A 117 10.67 -8.29 -3.31
C GLN A 117 11.91 -9.16 -3.37
N ARG A 118 12.48 -9.38 -4.57
CA ARG A 118 13.75 -10.10 -4.72
C ARG A 118 14.89 -9.36 -4.04
N ASP A 119 14.96 -8.05 -4.22
CA ASP A 119 16.00 -7.24 -3.61
C ASP A 119 15.91 -7.24 -2.09
N VAL A 120 14.70 -7.20 -1.52
CA VAL A 120 14.49 -7.36 -0.07
C VAL A 120 15.05 -8.70 0.41
N LYS A 121 14.74 -9.77 -0.29
CA LYS A 121 15.19 -11.11 0.07
C LYS A 121 16.72 -11.21 0.03
N GLU A 122 17.33 -10.71 -1.05
CA GLU A 122 18.79 -10.71 -1.20
C GLU A 122 19.50 -9.89 -0.12
N VAL A 123 18.98 -8.71 0.19
CA VAL A 123 19.55 -7.86 1.24
C VAL A 123 19.42 -8.52 2.61
N LYS A 124 18.29 -9.14 2.91
CA LYS A 124 18.12 -9.87 4.18
C LYS A 124 19.09 -11.04 4.30
N GLU A 125 19.30 -11.80 3.24
CA GLU A 125 20.24 -12.90 3.20
C GLU A 125 21.69 -12.41 3.44
N LEU A 126 22.07 -11.29 2.81
CA LEU A 126 23.37 -10.67 3.03
C LEU A 126 23.52 -10.16 4.46
N ASN A 127 22.52 -9.49 5.00
CA ASN A 127 22.54 -9.00 6.38
C ASN A 127 22.68 -10.16 7.38
N ASP A 128 21.99 -11.26 7.14
CA ASP A 128 22.09 -12.47 7.97
C ASP A 128 23.50 -13.08 7.91
N LYS A 129 24.11 -13.11 6.74
CA LYS A 129 25.50 -13.56 6.59
C LYS A 129 26.48 -12.66 7.34
N ILE A 130 26.32 -11.34 7.21
CA ILE A 130 27.16 -10.37 7.92
C ILE A 130 26.98 -10.53 9.44
N ALA A 131 25.76 -10.63 9.92
CA ALA A 131 25.46 -10.84 11.33
C ALA A 131 26.07 -12.14 11.84
N GLY A 132 26.01 -13.22 11.05
CA GLY A 132 26.65 -14.49 11.39
C GLY A 132 28.17 -14.39 11.51
N LEU A 133 28.80 -13.64 10.60
CA LEU A 133 30.27 -13.43 10.66
C LEU A 133 30.65 -12.57 11.89
N LEU A 134 29.90 -11.50 12.16
CA LEU A 134 30.12 -10.66 13.33
C LEU A 134 29.85 -11.42 14.64
N GLY A 135 28.81 -12.24 14.67
CA GLY A 135 28.48 -13.07 15.82
C GLY A 135 29.55 -14.12 16.12
N ARG A 136 30.19 -14.71 15.10
CA ARG A 136 31.32 -15.60 15.26
C ARG A 136 32.52 -14.88 15.87
N ASN A 137 32.84 -13.69 15.42
CA ASN A 137 33.91 -12.89 15.97
C ASN A 137 33.64 -12.52 17.43
N ASP A 138 32.45 -12.16 17.79
CA ASP A 138 32.03 -11.88 19.16
C ASP A 138 32.13 -13.11 20.07
N LYS A 139 31.74 -14.29 19.58
CA LYS A 139 31.87 -15.54 20.29
C LYS A 139 33.35 -15.88 20.55
N HIS A 140 34.21 -15.66 19.57
CA HIS A 140 35.63 -15.87 19.73
C HIS A 140 36.24 -14.91 20.74
N ALA A 141 35.87 -13.65 20.69
CA ALA A 141 36.29 -12.64 21.67
C ALA A 141 35.80 -13.01 23.10
N GLY A 142 34.59 -13.53 23.24
CA GLY A 142 34.03 -13.99 24.51
C GLY A 142 34.73 -15.25 25.05
N GLN A 143 35.19 -16.14 24.21
CA GLN A 143 35.91 -17.36 24.61
C GLN A 143 37.35 -17.12 25.06
N ARG A 144 37.94 -16.02 24.68
CA ARG A 144 39.29 -15.64 25.07
C ARG A 144 39.42 -14.98 26.45
N LYS A 145 38.27 -14.76 27.07
CA LYS A 145 38.27 -14.31 28.45
C LYS A 145 38.53 -15.51 29.41
#